data_1b1d753c7a1570960456bf7a9458962a
#
_entry.id   1b1d753c7a1570960456bf7a9458962a
#
_cell.length_a   1.000
_cell.length_b   1.000
_cell.length_c   1.000
_cell.angle_alpha   90.00
_cell.angle_beta   90.00
_cell.angle_gamma   90.00
#
_symmetry.space_group_name_H-M   'P 1'
#
loop_
_entity.id
_entity.type
_entity.pdbx_description
1 polymer ?
#
loop_
_entity_poly.entity_id
_entity_poly.type
_entity_poly.pdbx_seq_one_letter_code
_entity_poly.pdbx_strand_id
1 'polypeptide(L)'
;SAPSLAMGNVSLHGAGAARNPRRAMKPGPIKSMLPRSLFGRALAILLVPIVALQLVVGLVFFQRHYQRVTEQLTHGVALELRYAISRLDRAPNATRAAIDLAETARPLELILRLEPGVEVTAGERRDFTDISGLAITRTLRQDLVGPVNIDLAADQRSARIAVQTSKGALVASVPRTRLSVSNPHQLLVLMLAASLILSAVALVFLLLQKDPTKGSTEAATVD
;
A
#
# COMPACT_ATOMS: atom_id res chain seq x y z
N SER A 1 28.37 -34.93 90.61
CA SER A 1 28.26 -36.16 89.79
C SER A 1 28.34 -35.82 88.33
N ALA A 2 29.47 -35.96 87.76
CA ALA A 2 29.63 -36.18 86.32
C ALA A 2 29.21 -37.61 85.99
N PRO A 3 29.04 -38.07 84.72
CA PRO A 3 29.76 -37.75 83.50
C PRO A 3 28.86 -37.69 82.26
N SER A 4 29.28 -37.42 81.13
CA SER A 4 29.94 -38.26 80.13
C SER A 4 29.96 -37.61 78.73
N LEU A 5 31.09 -37.69 78.15
CA LEU A 5 31.41 -37.36 76.78
C LEU A 5 30.60 -38.19 75.75
N ALA A 6 30.13 -37.60 74.69
CA ALA A 6 29.95 -38.28 73.40
C ALA A 6 30.34 -37.38 72.25
N MET A 7 31.46 -37.70 71.64
CA MET A 7 31.95 -37.21 70.36
C MET A 7 30.95 -37.61 69.28
N GLY A 8 30.48 -36.61 68.53
CA GLY A 8 29.62 -36.80 67.35
C GLY A 8 30.19 -36.07 66.15
N ASN A 9 30.70 -36.82 65.29
CA ASN A 9 31.30 -36.74 63.99
C ASN A 9 30.80 -35.51 63.12
N VAL A 10 31.76 -34.62 62.82
CA VAL A 10 31.55 -33.52 61.84
C VAL A 10 31.69 -34.09 60.42
N SER A 11 30.59 -34.37 59.77
CA SER A 11 30.57 -34.63 58.35
C SER A 11 30.56 -33.37 57.56
N LEU A 12 31.69 -33.00 56.96
CA LEU A 12 31.83 -31.98 55.90
C LEU A 12 31.15 -32.49 54.65
N HIS A 13 29.91 -32.07 54.41
CA HIS A 13 29.26 -32.24 53.12
C HIS A 13 29.53 -31.00 52.25
N GLY A 14 30.23 -31.29 51.13
CA GLY A 14 30.66 -30.32 50.15
C GLY A 14 29.55 -29.47 49.59
N ALA A 15 29.79 -28.20 49.51
CA ALA A 15 29.00 -27.24 48.77
C ALA A 15 29.04 -27.60 47.29
N GLY A 16 27.99 -28.27 46.83
CA GLY A 16 27.69 -28.41 45.38
C GLY A 16 27.38 -27.05 44.80
N ALA A 17 28.36 -26.48 44.09
CA ALA A 17 28.14 -25.30 43.26
C ALA A 17 27.03 -25.62 42.26
N ALA A 18 25.86 -25.02 42.45
CA ALA A 18 24.77 -25.02 41.49
C ALA A 18 25.27 -24.38 40.17
N ARG A 19 25.64 -25.23 39.21
CA ARG A 19 25.87 -24.83 37.81
C ARG A 19 24.55 -24.31 37.27
N ASN A 20 24.46 -22.99 37.23
CA ASN A 20 23.41 -22.27 36.55
C ASN A 20 23.38 -22.71 35.06
N PRO A 21 22.33 -23.37 34.56
CA PRO A 21 22.27 -23.72 33.16
C PRO A 21 22.12 -22.41 32.40
N ARG A 22 23.22 -21.98 31.76
CA ARG A 22 23.18 -20.88 30.79
C ARG A 22 22.01 -21.19 29.85
N ARG A 23 20.95 -20.43 29.99
CA ARG A 23 19.83 -20.43 29.06
C ARG A 23 20.41 -20.22 27.65
N ALA A 24 20.54 -21.32 26.91
CA ALA A 24 20.90 -21.26 25.51
C ALA A 24 19.81 -20.45 24.81
N MET A 25 20.13 -19.21 24.50
CA MET A 25 19.28 -18.33 23.71
C MET A 25 19.01 -19.06 22.41
N LYS A 26 17.75 -19.49 22.18
CA LYS A 26 17.32 -20.07 20.90
C LYS A 26 17.68 -19.08 19.81
N PRO A 27 18.46 -19.48 18.79
CA PRO A 27 18.78 -18.58 17.69
C PRO A 27 17.47 -18.17 17.01
N GLY A 28 17.24 -16.85 16.89
CA GLY A 28 16.05 -16.31 16.27
C GLY A 28 15.87 -16.83 14.84
N PRO A 29 14.65 -16.81 14.30
CA PRO A 29 14.30 -17.41 13.00
C PRO A 29 15.13 -16.86 11.82
N ILE A 30 15.73 -15.70 11.96
CA ILE A 30 16.59 -15.08 10.94
C ILE A 30 17.90 -15.85 10.72
N LYS A 31 18.45 -16.51 11.76
CA LYS A 31 19.71 -17.27 11.64
C LYS A 31 19.55 -18.60 10.89
N SER A 32 18.35 -19.14 10.77
CA SER A 32 18.09 -20.37 10.03
C SER A 32 17.90 -20.16 8.53
N MET A 33 17.66 -18.92 8.11
CA MET A 33 17.48 -18.54 6.69
C MET A 33 18.80 -18.24 5.96
N LEU A 34 19.90 -18.05 6.67
CA LEU A 34 21.19 -17.81 6.01
C LEU A 34 21.74 -19.12 5.44
N PRO A 35 22.04 -19.19 4.14
CA PRO A 35 22.63 -20.36 3.51
C PRO A 35 23.99 -20.66 4.14
N ARG A 36 24.16 -21.89 4.63
CA ARG A 36 25.39 -22.36 5.31
C ARG A 36 26.56 -22.64 4.36
N SER A 37 26.32 -22.66 3.06
CA SER A 37 27.35 -22.88 2.04
C SER A 37 28.00 -21.57 1.62
N LEU A 38 29.30 -21.59 1.28
CA LEU A 38 30.02 -20.44 0.71
C LEU A 38 29.33 -19.90 -0.54
N PHE A 39 28.84 -20.81 -1.39
CA PHE A 39 28.09 -20.47 -2.59
C PHE A 39 26.78 -19.75 -2.26
N GLY A 40 26.03 -20.24 -1.27
CA GLY A 40 24.78 -19.59 -0.87
C GLY A 40 24.99 -18.19 -0.30
N ARG A 41 26.13 -17.93 0.36
CA ARG A 41 26.49 -16.58 0.82
C ARG A 41 26.83 -15.65 -0.35
N ALA A 42 27.62 -16.13 -1.30
CA ALA A 42 27.93 -15.36 -2.50
C ALA A 42 26.67 -15.04 -3.31
N LEU A 43 25.77 -16.01 -3.45
CA LEU A 43 24.48 -15.83 -4.11
C LEU A 43 23.59 -14.82 -3.38
N ALA A 44 23.52 -14.89 -2.06
CA ALA A 44 22.72 -13.93 -1.27
C ALA A 44 23.26 -12.50 -1.40
N ILE A 45 24.59 -12.32 -1.38
CA ILE A 45 25.24 -11.01 -1.58
C ILE A 45 24.88 -10.40 -2.94
N LEU A 46 24.77 -11.24 -3.98
CA LEU A 46 24.39 -10.78 -5.31
C LEU A 46 22.87 -10.56 -5.46
N LEU A 47 22.06 -11.51 -4.98
CA LEU A 47 20.61 -11.52 -5.22
C LEU A 47 19.86 -10.51 -4.35
N VAL A 48 20.25 -10.34 -3.08
CA VAL A 48 19.55 -9.45 -2.14
C VAL A 48 19.52 -8.00 -2.63
N PRO A 49 20.63 -7.39 -3.08
CA PRO A 49 20.59 -6.02 -3.61
C PRO A 49 19.72 -5.91 -4.87
N ILE A 50 19.75 -6.91 -5.76
CA ILE A 50 18.96 -6.91 -6.99
C ILE A 50 17.47 -6.95 -6.65
N VAL A 51 17.04 -7.86 -5.76
CA VAL A 51 15.65 -7.97 -5.32
C VAL A 51 15.21 -6.70 -4.58
N ALA A 52 16.06 -6.17 -3.70
CA ALA A 52 15.77 -4.94 -2.98
C ALA A 52 15.58 -3.75 -3.95
N LEU A 53 16.45 -3.62 -4.94
CA LEU A 53 16.34 -2.58 -5.97
C LEU A 53 15.04 -2.74 -6.78
N GLN A 54 14.71 -3.96 -7.23
CA GLN A 54 13.47 -4.26 -7.95
C GLN A 54 12.22 -3.89 -7.13
N LEU A 55 12.21 -4.22 -5.84
CA LEU A 55 11.09 -3.87 -4.95
C LEU A 55 10.95 -2.36 -4.79
N VAL A 56 12.05 -1.66 -4.56
CA VAL A 56 12.04 -0.20 -4.40
C VAL A 56 11.56 0.49 -5.68
N VAL A 57 12.15 0.13 -6.84
CA VAL A 57 11.77 0.70 -8.13
C VAL A 57 10.31 0.37 -8.45
N GLY A 58 9.90 -0.88 -8.25
CA GLY A 58 8.51 -1.32 -8.46
C GLY A 58 7.51 -0.54 -7.60
N LEU A 59 7.81 -0.36 -6.31
CA LEU A 59 6.96 0.39 -5.39
C LEU A 59 6.84 1.87 -5.78
N VAL A 60 7.96 2.52 -6.10
CA VAL A 60 7.98 3.93 -6.54
C VAL A 60 7.21 4.10 -7.86
N PHE A 61 7.44 3.21 -8.82
CA PHE A 61 6.74 3.23 -10.10
C PHE A 61 5.22 3.04 -9.89
N PHE A 62 4.84 2.08 -9.07
CA PHE A 62 3.45 1.82 -8.72
C PHE A 62 2.77 3.05 -8.10
N GLN A 63 3.39 3.67 -7.09
CA GLN A 63 2.85 4.86 -6.44
C GLN A 63 2.63 6.01 -7.44
N ARG A 64 3.63 6.28 -8.29
CA ARG A 64 3.54 7.35 -9.30
C ARG A 64 2.48 7.06 -10.37
N HIS A 65 2.41 5.82 -10.83
CA HIS A 65 1.41 5.42 -11.82
C HIS A 65 -0.01 5.54 -11.25
N TYR A 66 -0.21 5.03 -10.03
CA TYR A 66 -1.49 5.09 -9.35
C TYR A 66 -1.99 6.52 -9.12
N GLN A 67 -1.09 7.41 -8.69
CA GLN A 67 -1.42 8.82 -8.50
C GLN A 67 -1.84 9.48 -9.81
N ARG A 68 -1.09 9.29 -10.90
CA ARG A 68 -1.41 9.86 -12.22
C ARG A 68 -2.76 9.40 -12.74
N VAL A 69 -3.06 8.12 -12.64
CA VAL A 69 -4.36 7.60 -13.08
C VAL A 69 -5.50 8.17 -12.22
N THR A 70 -5.33 8.24 -10.91
CA THR A 70 -6.30 8.86 -10.00
C THR A 70 -6.52 10.34 -10.34
N GLU A 71 -5.47 11.11 -10.59
CA GLU A 71 -5.54 12.51 -11.01
C GLU A 71 -6.31 12.65 -12.34
N GLN A 72 -6.02 11.81 -13.34
CA GLN A 72 -6.70 11.84 -14.64
C GLN A 72 -8.19 11.52 -14.52
N LEU A 73 -8.55 10.48 -13.77
CA LEU A 73 -9.96 10.10 -13.54
C LEU A 73 -10.71 11.21 -12.80
N THR A 74 -10.09 11.76 -11.76
CA THR A 74 -10.67 12.86 -10.97
C THR A 74 -10.83 14.12 -11.80
N HIS A 75 -9.85 14.46 -12.65
CA HIS A 75 -9.93 15.57 -13.59
C HIS A 75 -11.11 15.41 -14.55
N GLY A 76 -11.34 14.20 -15.08
CA GLY A 76 -12.52 13.91 -15.90
C GLY A 76 -13.83 14.23 -15.17
N VAL A 77 -13.98 13.78 -13.94
CA VAL A 77 -15.16 14.09 -13.11
C VAL A 77 -15.27 15.60 -12.82
N ALA A 78 -14.15 16.28 -12.55
CA ALA A 78 -14.15 17.72 -12.34
C ALA A 78 -14.63 18.50 -13.58
N LEU A 79 -14.27 18.08 -14.79
CA LEU A 79 -14.77 18.65 -16.04
C LEU A 79 -16.30 18.47 -16.19
N GLU A 80 -16.80 17.28 -15.86
CA GLU A 80 -18.25 17.01 -15.87
C GLU A 80 -19.00 17.91 -14.86
N LEU A 81 -18.45 18.07 -13.66
CA LEU A 81 -19.03 18.97 -12.65
C LEU A 81 -18.99 20.43 -13.11
N ARG A 82 -17.89 20.89 -13.70
CA ARG A 82 -17.79 22.24 -14.27
C ARG A 82 -18.83 22.47 -15.37
N TYR A 83 -19.04 21.49 -16.21
CA TYR A 83 -20.09 21.54 -17.23
C TYR A 83 -21.47 21.66 -16.59
N ALA A 84 -21.79 20.84 -15.59
CA ALA A 84 -23.04 20.92 -14.84
C ALA A 84 -23.24 22.29 -14.16
N ILE A 85 -22.20 22.82 -13.51
CA ILE A 85 -22.20 24.15 -12.88
C ILE A 85 -22.48 25.23 -13.94
N SER A 86 -21.80 25.20 -15.09
CA SER A 86 -21.98 26.20 -16.16
C SER A 86 -23.41 26.19 -16.71
N ARG A 87 -24.07 25.02 -16.76
CA ARG A 87 -25.48 24.89 -17.14
C ARG A 87 -26.40 25.50 -16.08
N LEU A 88 -26.15 25.21 -14.80
CA LEU A 88 -26.88 25.76 -13.66
C LEU A 88 -26.79 27.29 -13.63
N ASP A 89 -25.62 27.86 -13.80
CA ASP A 89 -25.41 29.29 -13.69
C ASP A 89 -26.11 30.06 -14.83
N ARG A 90 -26.26 29.44 -16.01
CA ARG A 90 -26.99 30.02 -17.15
C ARG A 90 -28.50 29.92 -17.02
N ALA A 91 -29.03 29.06 -16.15
CA ALA A 91 -30.46 28.90 -15.98
C ALA A 91 -31.09 30.19 -15.40
N PRO A 92 -32.27 30.63 -15.87
CA PRO A 92 -32.89 31.88 -15.43
C PRO A 92 -33.36 31.85 -13.98
N ASN A 93 -33.73 30.67 -13.46
CA ASN A 93 -34.19 30.48 -12.08
C ASN A 93 -33.82 29.09 -11.53
N ALA A 94 -33.98 28.89 -10.24
CA ALA A 94 -33.63 27.63 -9.57
C ALA A 94 -34.45 26.42 -10.05
N THR A 95 -35.74 26.62 -10.39
CA THR A 95 -36.61 25.57 -10.90
C THR A 95 -36.12 25.07 -12.26
N ARG A 96 -35.80 26.00 -13.19
CA ARG A 96 -35.24 25.63 -14.49
C ARG A 96 -33.86 24.99 -14.35
N ALA A 97 -33.03 25.50 -13.44
CA ALA A 97 -31.73 24.92 -13.12
C ALA A 97 -31.84 23.47 -12.66
N ALA A 98 -32.83 23.15 -11.82
CA ALA A 98 -33.05 21.76 -11.36
C ALA A 98 -33.46 20.81 -12.49
N ILE A 99 -34.29 21.29 -13.45
CA ILE A 99 -34.70 20.51 -14.64
C ILE A 99 -33.47 20.26 -15.53
N ASP A 100 -32.75 21.31 -15.86
CA ASP A 100 -31.55 21.24 -16.72
C ASP A 100 -30.48 20.35 -16.09
N LEU A 101 -30.39 20.35 -14.74
CA LEU A 101 -29.48 19.49 -13.99
C LEU A 101 -29.88 18.02 -14.12
N ALA A 102 -31.16 17.68 -13.99
CA ALA A 102 -31.67 16.32 -14.12
C ALA A 102 -31.43 15.76 -15.53
N GLU A 103 -31.61 16.60 -16.56
CA GLU A 103 -31.29 16.24 -17.95
C GLU A 103 -29.79 16.02 -18.16
N THR A 104 -28.94 16.81 -17.50
CA THR A 104 -27.48 16.71 -17.60
C THR A 104 -26.93 15.53 -16.80
N ALA A 105 -27.52 15.22 -15.66
CA ALA A 105 -27.07 14.14 -14.78
C ALA A 105 -27.17 12.75 -15.41
N ARG A 106 -28.23 12.52 -16.21
CA ARG A 106 -28.47 11.21 -16.87
C ARG A 106 -27.32 10.76 -17.76
N PRO A 107 -26.91 11.52 -18.78
CA PRO A 107 -25.82 11.09 -19.68
C PRO A 107 -24.46 11.04 -18.99
N LEU A 108 -24.28 11.76 -17.88
CA LEU A 108 -23.05 11.73 -17.09
C LEU A 108 -23.00 10.60 -16.08
N GLU A 109 -24.11 9.88 -15.88
CA GLU A 109 -24.23 8.83 -14.86
C GLU A 109 -23.84 9.34 -13.46
N LEU A 110 -24.17 10.59 -13.16
CA LEU A 110 -23.92 11.24 -11.88
C LEU A 110 -25.23 11.45 -11.13
N ILE A 111 -25.18 11.31 -9.81
CA ILE A 111 -26.29 11.73 -8.96
C ILE A 111 -26.03 13.17 -8.54
N LEU A 112 -26.71 14.10 -9.21
CA LEU A 112 -26.58 15.53 -8.97
C LEU A 112 -27.85 16.07 -8.30
N ARG A 113 -27.68 16.89 -7.25
CA ARG A 113 -28.77 17.56 -6.55
C ARG A 113 -28.41 19.04 -6.37
N LEU A 114 -29.37 19.91 -6.64
CA LEU A 114 -29.27 21.34 -6.31
C LEU A 114 -29.97 21.57 -4.97
N GLU A 115 -29.26 22.17 -4.03
CA GLU A 115 -29.80 22.62 -2.74
C GLU A 115 -29.83 24.16 -2.74
N PRO A 116 -30.99 24.77 -3.09
CA PRO A 116 -31.10 26.22 -3.20
C PRO A 116 -30.94 26.89 -1.84
N GLY A 117 -30.20 28.01 -1.81
CA GLY A 117 -30.03 28.81 -0.59
C GLY A 117 -29.04 28.21 0.42
N VAL A 118 -28.44 27.07 0.13
CA VAL A 118 -27.41 26.46 0.97
C VAL A 118 -26.04 27.01 0.57
N GLU A 119 -25.28 27.49 1.56
CA GLU A 119 -23.91 27.92 1.38
C GLU A 119 -22.94 26.75 1.67
N VAL A 120 -21.97 26.57 0.77
CA VAL A 120 -20.95 25.54 0.91
C VAL A 120 -19.76 26.10 1.67
N THR A 121 -19.52 25.54 2.86
CA THR A 121 -18.25 25.80 3.58
C THR A 121 -17.19 24.87 3.02
N ALA A 122 -16.06 25.46 2.58
CA ALA A 122 -14.93 24.69 2.11
C ALA A 122 -14.44 23.71 3.20
N GLY A 123 -14.37 22.44 2.85
CA GLY A 123 -14.02 21.40 3.80
C GLY A 123 -13.51 20.12 3.12
N GLU A 124 -12.92 19.26 3.93
CA GLU A 124 -12.42 17.97 3.49
C GLU A 124 -12.63 16.96 4.62
N ARG A 125 -13.24 15.84 4.28
CA ARG A 125 -13.39 14.71 5.19
C ARG A 125 -12.95 13.44 4.49
N ARG A 126 -11.91 12.81 5.01
CA ARG A 126 -11.35 11.56 4.48
C ARG A 126 -10.77 10.72 5.60
N ASP A 127 -10.62 9.43 5.38
CA ASP A 127 -9.88 8.56 6.27
C ASP A 127 -8.37 8.87 6.19
N PHE A 128 -7.70 8.77 7.32
CA PHE A 128 -6.26 9.07 7.42
C PHE A 128 -5.39 8.14 6.55
N THR A 129 -5.86 6.92 6.31
CA THR A 129 -5.18 5.90 5.49
C THR A 129 -5.51 5.99 4.00
N ASP A 130 -6.44 6.88 3.60
CA ASP A 130 -6.86 7.02 2.21
C ASP A 130 -5.87 7.87 1.40
N ILE A 131 -4.85 7.18 0.85
CA ILE A 131 -3.82 7.81 0.00
C ILE A 131 -4.43 8.33 -1.30
N SER A 132 -5.42 7.61 -1.86
CA SER A 132 -6.13 8.03 -3.06
C SER A 132 -6.94 9.30 -2.82
N GLY A 133 -7.55 9.40 -1.64
CA GLY A 133 -8.31 10.57 -1.22
C GLY A 133 -7.51 11.86 -1.26
N LEU A 134 -6.21 11.82 -0.96
CA LEU A 134 -5.35 13.00 -1.04
C LEU A 134 -5.19 13.51 -2.49
N ALA A 135 -5.00 12.61 -3.45
CA ALA A 135 -4.92 12.98 -4.87
C ALA A 135 -6.26 13.52 -5.36
N ILE A 136 -7.37 12.86 -5.01
CA ILE A 136 -8.73 13.27 -5.37
C ILE A 136 -9.03 14.68 -4.85
N THR A 137 -8.83 14.94 -3.56
CA THR A 137 -9.14 16.25 -2.96
C THR A 137 -8.29 17.36 -3.52
N ARG A 138 -7.01 17.10 -3.79
CA ARG A 138 -6.10 18.07 -4.42
C ARG A 138 -6.58 18.42 -5.83
N THR A 139 -6.85 17.43 -6.67
CA THR A 139 -7.29 17.65 -8.06
C THR A 139 -8.63 18.39 -8.12
N LEU A 140 -9.62 17.95 -7.32
CA LEU A 140 -10.92 18.63 -7.29
C LEU A 140 -10.81 20.10 -6.85
N ARG A 141 -9.97 20.41 -5.86
CA ARG A 141 -9.75 21.79 -5.43
C ARG A 141 -9.00 22.65 -6.45
N GLN A 142 -8.15 22.03 -7.26
CA GLN A 142 -7.44 22.74 -8.34
C GLN A 142 -8.36 23.03 -9.53
N ASP A 143 -9.26 22.09 -9.84
CA ASP A 143 -10.07 22.13 -11.04
C ASP A 143 -11.43 22.83 -10.84
N LEU A 144 -11.97 22.82 -9.61
CA LEU A 144 -13.24 23.46 -9.28
C LEU A 144 -13.02 24.87 -8.71
N VAL A 145 -13.80 25.81 -9.19
CA VAL A 145 -13.72 27.22 -8.76
C VAL A 145 -14.71 27.47 -7.62
N GLY A 146 -14.25 28.17 -6.57
CA GLY A 146 -15.06 28.53 -5.41
C GLY A 146 -14.98 27.55 -4.24
N PRO A 147 -15.83 27.73 -3.21
CA PRO A 147 -15.88 26.86 -2.06
C PRO A 147 -16.32 25.45 -2.44
N VAL A 148 -15.51 24.46 -2.08
CA VAL A 148 -15.76 23.03 -2.32
C VAL A 148 -15.67 22.25 -1.01
N ASN A 149 -16.67 21.46 -0.73
CA ASN A 149 -16.68 20.50 0.37
C ASN A 149 -16.62 19.08 -0.20
N ILE A 150 -15.61 18.30 0.22
CA ILE A 150 -15.34 16.98 -0.29
C ILE A 150 -15.41 15.99 0.88
N ASP A 151 -16.42 15.14 0.89
CA ASP A 151 -16.57 14.08 1.89
C ASP A 151 -16.35 12.72 1.24
N LEU A 152 -15.20 12.12 1.56
CA LEU A 152 -14.79 10.79 1.14
C LEU A 152 -15.00 9.74 2.26
N ALA A 153 -15.36 10.17 3.48
CA ALA A 153 -15.51 9.29 4.61
C ALA A 153 -16.96 8.85 4.86
N ALA A 154 -17.95 9.58 4.30
CA ALA A 154 -19.37 9.29 4.50
C ALA A 154 -19.78 7.94 3.93
N ASP A 155 -19.18 7.51 2.82
CA ASP A 155 -19.43 6.21 2.20
C ASP A 155 -18.13 5.70 1.54
N GLN A 156 -17.85 4.41 1.73
CA GLN A 156 -16.67 3.77 1.12
C GLN A 156 -16.83 3.57 -0.40
N ARG A 157 -18.03 3.60 -0.93
CA ARG A 157 -18.33 3.36 -2.35
C ARG A 157 -18.53 4.63 -3.15
N SER A 158 -18.90 5.73 -2.50
CA SER A 158 -19.16 7.01 -3.18
C SER A 158 -18.47 8.17 -2.47
N ALA A 159 -18.09 9.16 -3.24
CA ALA A 159 -17.61 10.45 -2.77
C ALA A 159 -18.73 11.47 -2.88
N ARG A 160 -18.95 12.27 -1.82
CA ARG A 160 -19.88 13.40 -1.84
C ARG A 160 -19.09 14.68 -2.06
N ILE A 161 -19.41 15.40 -3.13
CA ILE A 161 -18.75 16.64 -3.51
C ILE A 161 -19.82 17.73 -3.55
N ALA A 162 -19.69 18.74 -2.71
CA ALA A 162 -20.56 19.92 -2.73
C ALA A 162 -19.77 21.12 -3.25
N VAL A 163 -20.32 21.80 -4.26
CA VAL A 163 -19.69 22.98 -4.89
C VAL A 163 -20.66 24.14 -4.83
N GLN A 164 -20.14 25.33 -4.47
CA GLN A 164 -20.95 26.55 -4.47
C GLN A 164 -21.25 26.99 -5.88
N THR A 165 -22.52 27.29 -6.16
CA THR A 165 -23.01 27.84 -7.42
C THR A 165 -23.80 29.14 -7.18
N SER A 166 -24.13 29.86 -8.24
CA SER A 166 -24.98 31.07 -8.16
C SER A 166 -26.41 30.82 -7.67
N LYS A 167 -26.87 29.54 -7.68
CA LYS A 167 -28.22 29.10 -7.31
C LYS A 167 -28.30 28.36 -6.00
N GLY A 168 -27.17 28.18 -5.29
CA GLY A 168 -27.02 27.39 -4.08
C GLY A 168 -25.93 26.32 -4.20
N ALA A 169 -26.01 25.29 -3.36
CA ALA A 169 -25.04 24.20 -3.37
C ALA A 169 -25.39 23.13 -4.43
N LEU A 170 -24.46 22.83 -5.32
CA LEU A 170 -24.52 21.63 -6.16
C LEU A 170 -23.87 20.48 -5.41
N VAL A 171 -24.67 19.46 -5.04
CA VAL A 171 -24.20 18.25 -4.39
C VAL A 171 -24.15 17.12 -5.40
N ALA A 172 -22.96 16.58 -5.63
CA ALA A 172 -22.70 15.44 -6.48
C ALA A 172 -22.32 14.22 -5.64
N SER A 173 -22.95 13.08 -5.94
CA SER A 173 -22.50 11.78 -5.44
C SER A 173 -21.86 11.01 -6.58
N VAL A 174 -20.57 10.75 -6.47
CA VAL A 174 -19.73 10.15 -7.51
C VAL A 174 -19.20 8.80 -7.02
N PRO A 175 -19.42 7.70 -7.76
CA PRO A 175 -18.81 6.43 -7.40
C PRO A 175 -17.29 6.54 -7.31
N ARG A 176 -16.68 5.99 -6.26
CA ARG A 176 -15.22 6.03 -6.07
C ARG A 176 -14.45 5.36 -7.21
N THR A 177 -15.06 4.40 -7.90
CA THR A 177 -14.50 3.75 -9.08
C THR A 177 -14.28 4.70 -10.26
N ARG A 178 -14.97 5.84 -10.29
CA ARG A 178 -14.77 6.90 -11.28
C ARG A 178 -13.69 7.91 -10.89
N LEU A 179 -13.29 7.93 -9.63
CA LEU A 179 -12.28 8.84 -9.09
C LEU A 179 -10.92 8.17 -8.89
N SER A 180 -10.90 6.85 -8.70
CA SER A 180 -9.67 6.10 -8.49
C SER A 180 -9.80 4.66 -8.97
N VAL A 181 -8.66 4.01 -9.20
CA VAL A 181 -8.62 2.60 -9.61
C VAL A 181 -9.07 1.71 -8.44
N SER A 182 -10.03 0.83 -8.70
CA SER A 182 -10.66 0.00 -7.67
C SER A 182 -9.75 -1.08 -7.07
N ASN A 183 -8.72 -1.54 -7.80
CA ASN A 183 -7.90 -2.69 -7.41
C ASN A 183 -6.40 -2.41 -7.51
N PRO A 184 -5.86 -1.50 -6.70
CA PRO A 184 -4.42 -1.18 -6.73
C PRO A 184 -3.53 -2.38 -6.36
N HIS A 185 -4.03 -3.29 -5.51
CA HIS A 185 -3.29 -4.47 -5.07
C HIS A 185 -3.01 -5.48 -6.21
N GLN A 186 -3.84 -5.56 -7.24
CA GLN A 186 -3.64 -6.48 -8.36
C GLN A 186 -2.37 -6.15 -9.15
N LEU A 187 -2.11 -4.88 -9.42
CA LEU A 187 -0.86 -4.42 -10.05
C LEU A 187 0.36 -4.69 -9.16
N LEU A 188 0.22 -4.49 -7.85
CA LEU A 188 1.30 -4.74 -6.90
C LEU A 188 1.63 -6.23 -6.82
N VAL A 189 0.62 -7.11 -6.78
CA VAL A 189 0.80 -8.57 -6.81
C VAL A 189 1.46 -9.00 -8.11
N LEU A 190 1.04 -8.45 -9.27
CA LEU A 190 1.65 -8.75 -10.56
C LEU A 190 3.13 -8.35 -10.61
N MET A 191 3.50 -7.16 -10.10
CA MET A 191 4.88 -6.72 -10.02
C MET A 191 5.73 -7.59 -9.10
N LEU A 192 5.17 -7.99 -7.95
CA LEU A 192 5.84 -8.89 -7.01
C LEU A 192 6.06 -10.26 -7.65
N ALA A 193 5.04 -10.81 -8.31
CA ALA A 193 5.15 -12.09 -9.02
C ALA A 193 6.21 -12.03 -10.13
N ALA A 194 6.23 -10.99 -10.95
CA ALA A 194 7.25 -10.80 -11.99
C ALA A 194 8.66 -10.71 -11.40
N SER A 195 8.84 -9.99 -10.28
CA SER A 195 10.13 -9.91 -9.57
C SER A 195 10.58 -11.27 -9.04
N LEU A 196 9.66 -12.05 -8.48
CA LEU A 196 9.97 -13.41 -8.00
C LEU A 196 10.35 -14.35 -9.14
N ILE A 197 9.65 -14.29 -10.27
CA ILE A 197 9.95 -15.11 -11.45
C ILE A 197 11.34 -14.77 -11.99
N LEU A 198 11.66 -13.49 -12.17
CA LEU A 198 12.99 -13.05 -12.61
C LEU A 198 14.10 -13.51 -11.66
N SER A 199 13.85 -13.40 -10.35
CA SER A 199 14.81 -13.87 -9.34
C SER A 199 14.98 -15.39 -9.37
N ALA A 200 13.91 -16.15 -9.58
CA ALA A 200 13.95 -17.61 -9.72
C ALA A 200 14.71 -18.02 -10.99
N VAL A 201 14.49 -17.35 -12.12
CA VAL A 201 15.24 -17.61 -13.39
C VAL A 201 16.72 -17.34 -13.19
N ALA A 202 17.11 -16.22 -12.57
CA ALA A 202 18.49 -15.91 -12.26
C ALA A 202 19.15 -16.96 -11.36
N LEU A 203 18.40 -17.45 -10.35
CA LEU A 203 18.85 -18.50 -9.45
C LEU A 203 19.10 -19.82 -10.21
N VAL A 204 18.13 -20.24 -11.05
CA VAL A 204 18.25 -21.47 -11.86
C VAL A 204 19.45 -21.39 -12.78
N PHE A 205 19.64 -20.25 -13.46
CA PHE A 205 20.78 -20.03 -14.36
C PHE A 205 22.13 -20.16 -13.61
N LEU A 206 22.24 -19.58 -12.41
CA LEU A 206 23.44 -19.71 -11.57
C LEU A 206 23.68 -21.13 -11.07
N LEU A 207 22.61 -21.90 -10.79
CA LEU A 207 22.72 -23.29 -10.39
C LEU A 207 23.19 -24.18 -11.57
N LEU A 208 22.71 -23.94 -12.79
CA LEU A 208 23.12 -24.63 -13.99
C LEU A 208 24.58 -24.35 -14.38
N GLN A 209 25.09 -23.16 -14.13
CA GLN A 209 26.49 -22.82 -14.33
C GLN A 209 27.46 -23.53 -13.37
N LYS A 210 26.94 -24.11 -12.27
CA LYS A 210 27.77 -24.78 -11.26
C LYS A 210 28.30 -26.17 -11.67
N ASP A 211 27.78 -26.79 -12.73
CA ASP A 211 28.08 -28.17 -13.10
C ASP A 211 29.00 -28.40 -14.32
N PRO A 212 29.90 -27.51 -14.79
CA PRO A 212 30.81 -27.83 -15.90
C PRO A 212 32.07 -28.61 -15.51
N THR A 213 32.35 -28.86 -14.20
CA THR A 213 33.69 -29.36 -13.80
C THR A 213 33.72 -30.83 -13.39
N LYS A 214 32.64 -31.62 -13.51
CA LYS A 214 32.66 -33.06 -13.18
C LYS A 214 33.04 -33.98 -14.36
N GLY A 215 33.09 -33.44 -15.58
CA GLY A 215 33.36 -34.26 -16.79
C GLY A 215 34.81 -34.34 -17.28
N SER A 216 35.72 -33.53 -16.74
CA SER A 216 37.08 -33.46 -17.30
C SER A 216 38.18 -34.13 -16.50
N THR A 217 37.86 -34.72 -15.36
CA THR A 217 38.89 -35.41 -14.51
C THR A 217 38.99 -36.91 -14.76
N GLU A 218 38.06 -37.49 -15.51
CA GLU A 218 38.04 -38.96 -15.76
C GLU A 218 38.72 -39.34 -17.08
N ALA A 219 39.09 -38.38 -17.90
CA ALA A 219 39.79 -38.64 -19.17
C ALA A 219 41.32 -38.53 -19.11
N ALA A 220 41.89 -38.23 -17.93
CA ALA A 220 43.35 -38.00 -17.80
C ALA A 220 44.09 -39.15 -17.04
N THR A 221 43.43 -40.31 -16.83
CA THR A 221 44.07 -41.42 -16.07
C THR A 221 44.09 -42.74 -16.87
N VAL A 222 44.13 -42.65 -18.23
CA VAL A 222 44.38 -43.81 -19.07
C VAL A 222 45.50 -43.42 -20.07
N ASP A 223 46.75 -43.53 -19.62
CA ASP A 223 47.94 -43.80 -20.38
C ASP A 223 49.06 -44.28 -19.41
#